data_1a2a33f39f510187433eec7585060753
#
_entry.id   1a2a33f39f510187433eec7585060753
#
_cell.length_a   1.000
_cell.length_b   1.000
_cell.length_c   1.000
_cell.angle_alpha   90.00
_cell.angle_beta   90.00
_cell.angle_gamma   90.00
#
_symmetry.space_group_name_H-M   'P 1'
#
loop_
_entity.id
_entity.type
_entity.pdbx_description
1 polymer ?
#
loop_
_entity_poly.entity_id
_entity_poly.type
_entity_poly.pdbx_seq_one_letter_code
_entity_poly.pdbx_strand_id
1 'polypeptide(L)'
;MLTLLAFLFALTLLIAVHEYGHYRMAVAFKVPVLVFSIGFGQTIFRWRSKNPRAGQNTEFVIGMLPLGGYIQMLDSREAHLDPSQMPLAFDQQSLKARAAIVAAGPMANLLLAGVLFTCLAWWGQPQALPILASPAPGTWAAQAGLTGGERVLSVQMAGEDSQEVSRFQSLLMLTSQSELANLSMVWTLQRPQSAKNFELDIPAPEKFKTSRIDEGDSVQGRWNELGFRGPLSKPVIGRLEEDGAAKLAGLKSGDRVLRVDGKDVVDAQQLRDWIRAEPTSGEGAQTWDLEREGQVLSLMVKPQLSLPTGQTQGKPFRRIGAVVGAPPDTEWVQLGFLEGLSQGFGRVLQIGQMTGSLIGKMITGQASAKHLSGPLTMAEQAGQSAQMGLSPYLTYLALISVSLGLLNLLPLPMLDGGHLMYYLWESLTGKPVSVAWQRGLQKVGLALLIFIMTLAFFNDLARLFT
;
A
#
# COMPACT_ATOMS: atom_id res chain seq x y z
N MET A 1 13.62 17.98 12.04
CA MET A 1 13.14 17.55 13.37
C MET A 1 11.81 16.81 13.30
N LEU A 2 10.77 17.33 12.66
CA LEU A 2 9.46 16.67 12.57
C LEU A 2 9.54 15.25 11.98
N THR A 3 10.28 15.07 10.90
CA THR A 3 10.51 13.76 10.24
C THR A 3 11.04 12.71 11.21
N LEU A 4 12.08 13.05 11.97
CA LEU A 4 12.67 12.13 12.94
C LEU A 4 11.69 11.80 14.08
N LEU A 5 11.01 12.81 14.61
CA LEU A 5 10.03 12.61 15.68
C LEU A 5 8.84 11.76 15.21
N ALA A 6 8.31 12.03 14.02
CA ALA A 6 7.23 11.25 13.43
C ALA A 6 7.64 9.79 13.21
N PHE A 7 8.84 9.56 12.69
CA PHE A 7 9.36 8.22 12.47
C PHE A 7 9.58 7.45 13.79
N LEU A 8 10.24 8.09 14.78
CA LEU A 8 10.48 7.46 16.07
C LEU A 8 9.18 7.15 16.80
N PHE A 9 8.21 8.06 16.76
CA PHE A 9 6.89 7.82 17.34
C PHE A 9 6.17 6.65 16.66
N ALA A 10 6.16 6.61 15.31
CA ALA A 10 5.58 5.52 14.56
C ALA A 10 6.20 4.18 14.95
N LEU A 11 7.53 4.08 14.90
CA LEU A 11 8.26 2.87 15.22
C LEU A 11 8.00 2.40 16.66
N THR A 12 8.10 3.33 17.61
CA THR A 12 7.86 3.04 19.04
C THR A 12 6.43 2.53 19.28
N LEU A 13 5.43 3.19 18.68
CA LEU A 13 4.03 2.79 18.82
C LEU A 13 3.78 1.38 18.26
N LEU A 14 4.26 1.13 17.03
CA LEU A 14 4.04 -0.15 16.35
C LEU A 14 4.71 -1.32 17.06
N ILE A 15 5.93 -1.10 17.57
CA ILE A 15 6.65 -2.09 18.36
C ILE A 15 5.95 -2.32 19.69
N ALA A 16 5.55 -1.24 20.39
CA ALA A 16 4.85 -1.36 21.67
C ALA A 16 3.56 -2.18 21.54
N VAL A 17 2.78 -1.97 20.48
CA VAL A 17 1.55 -2.74 20.20
C VAL A 17 1.87 -4.19 19.89
N HIS A 18 2.92 -4.45 19.10
CA HIS A 18 3.39 -5.78 18.81
C HIS A 18 3.76 -6.57 20.06
N GLU A 19 4.66 -6.02 20.87
CA GLU A 19 5.09 -6.62 22.14
C GLU A 19 3.91 -6.77 23.12
N TYR A 20 3.00 -5.80 23.12
CA TYR A 20 1.80 -5.87 23.96
C TYR A 20 0.88 -7.02 23.56
N GLY A 21 0.81 -7.37 22.26
CA GLY A 21 0.11 -8.55 21.77
C GLY A 21 0.63 -9.84 22.43
N HIS A 22 1.94 -10.08 22.37
CA HIS A 22 2.59 -11.20 23.03
C HIS A 22 2.36 -11.20 24.55
N TYR A 23 2.57 -10.04 25.19
CA TYR A 23 2.36 -9.86 26.64
C TYR A 23 0.94 -10.27 27.06
N ARG A 24 -0.07 -9.75 26.37
CA ARG A 24 -1.47 -10.04 26.73
C ARG A 24 -1.81 -11.51 26.58
N MET A 25 -1.30 -12.15 25.56
CA MET A 25 -1.55 -13.57 25.32
C MET A 25 -0.76 -14.45 26.31
N ALA A 26 0.50 -14.12 26.62
CA ALA A 26 1.27 -14.82 27.66
C ALA A 26 0.55 -14.76 29.03
N VAL A 27 0.08 -13.58 29.41
CA VAL A 27 -0.71 -13.42 30.66
C VAL A 27 -2.01 -14.22 30.62
N ALA A 28 -2.69 -14.31 29.47
CA ALA A 28 -3.92 -15.09 29.31
C ALA A 28 -3.68 -16.60 29.50
N PHE A 29 -2.54 -17.10 29.03
CA PHE A 29 -2.10 -18.49 29.23
C PHE A 29 -1.34 -18.71 30.56
N LYS A 30 -1.32 -17.72 31.45
CA LYS A 30 -0.68 -17.77 32.77
C LYS A 30 0.85 -17.97 32.73
N VAL A 31 1.48 -17.64 31.61
CA VAL A 31 2.94 -17.59 31.48
C VAL A 31 3.44 -16.31 32.12
N PRO A 32 4.34 -16.39 33.12
CA PRO A 32 4.90 -15.20 33.76
C PRO A 32 5.76 -14.40 32.77
N VAL A 33 5.48 -13.11 32.65
CA VAL A 33 6.32 -12.18 31.89
C VAL A 33 7.20 -11.44 32.88
N LEU A 34 8.50 -11.62 32.75
CA LEU A 34 9.51 -11.04 33.66
C LEU A 34 9.79 -9.59 33.31
N VAL A 35 10.03 -9.32 32.00
CA VAL A 35 10.33 -7.98 31.48
C VAL A 35 9.49 -7.71 30.25
N PHE A 36 8.96 -6.50 30.18
CA PHE A 36 8.35 -5.90 29.00
C PHE A 36 9.14 -4.64 28.67
N SER A 37 9.88 -4.64 27.56
CA SER A 37 10.74 -3.52 27.19
C SER A 37 10.31 -2.90 25.86
N ILE A 38 10.20 -1.57 25.86
CA ILE A 38 10.12 -0.76 24.63
C ILE A 38 11.47 -0.09 24.46
N GLY A 39 12.19 -0.44 23.40
CA GLY A 39 13.56 0.01 23.17
C GLY A 39 14.62 -0.91 23.76
N PHE A 40 15.85 -0.69 23.29
CA PHE A 40 17.06 -1.39 23.71
C PHE A 40 18.04 -0.46 24.43
N GLY A 41 19.10 -1.03 24.99
CA GLY A 41 20.21 -0.30 25.60
C GLY A 41 19.98 0.09 27.04
N GLN A 42 20.52 1.25 27.46
CA GLN A 42 20.38 1.70 28.84
C GLN A 42 18.93 2.03 29.18
N THR A 43 18.49 1.60 30.36
CA THR A 43 17.15 1.85 30.85
C THR A 43 17.00 3.33 31.26
N ILE A 44 16.09 4.04 30.58
CA ILE A 44 15.71 5.42 30.91
C ILE A 44 14.68 5.43 32.04
N PHE A 45 13.68 4.56 31.91
CA PHE A 45 12.58 4.47 32.84
C PHE A 45 12.22 3.02 33.15
N ARG A 46 11.91 2.74 34.44
CA ARG A 46 11.60 1.41 34.92
C ARG A 46 10.50 1.48 35.96
N TRP A 47 9.48 0.63 35.80
CA TRP A 47 8.45 0.53 36.83
C TRP A 47 7.91 -0.90 36.93
N ARG A 48 7.34 -1.20 38.11
CA ARG A 48 6.56 -2.43 38.35
C ARG A 48 5.19 -2.07 38.90
N SER A 49 4.19 -2.88 38.58
CA SER A 49 2.85 -2.66 39.13
C SER A 49 2.88 -2.81 40.67
N LYS A 50 2.25 -1.86 41.36
CA LYS A 50 2.09 -1.94 42.82
C LYS A 50 1.17 -3.09 43.24
N ASN A 51 0.23 -3.47 42.38
CA ASN A 51 -0.72 -4.58 42.59
C ASN A 51 -0.61 -5.55 41.40
N PRO A 52 0.43 -6.40 41.37
CA PRO A 52 0.59 -7.36 40.26
C PRO A 52 -0.53 -8.41 40.35
N ARG A 53 -0.97 -8.89 39.16
CA ARG A 53 -1.86 -10.06 39.13
C ARG A 53 -1.12 -11.28 39.67
N ALA A 54 -1.84 -12.19 40.31
CA ALA A 54 -1.26 -13.42 40.83
C ALA A 54 -0.43 -14.14 39.73
N GLY A 55 0.84 -14.44 40.07
CA GLY A 55 1.78 -15.06 39.13
C GLY A 55 2.41 -14.12 38.08
N GLN A 56 2.12 -12.81 38.11
CA GLN A 56 2.68 -11.83 37.17
C GLN A 56 3.38 -10.70 37.96
N ASN A 57 4.67 -10.58 37.84
CA ASN A 57 5.46 -9.49 38.44
C ASN A 57 6.34 -8.83 37.37
N THR A 58 5.68 -8.38 36.28
CA THR A 58 6.36 -7.82 35.12
C THR A 58 7.04 -6.49 35.43
N GLU A 59 8.30 -6.39 35.07
CA GLU A 59 9.03 -5.15 35.02
C GLU A 59 8.85 -4.48 33.66
N PHE A 60 8.30 -3.27 33.66
CA PHE A 60 8.14 -2.47 32.45
C PHE A 60 9.35 -1.54 32.31
N VAL A 61 9.97 -1.54 31.14
CA VAL A 61 11.21 -0.82 30.86
C VAL A 61 11.07 0.02 29.61
N ILE A 62 11.62 1.23 29.62
CA ILE A 62 11.84 2.04 28.43
C ILE A 62 13.35 2.19 28.25
N GLY A 63 13.84 1.65 27.13
CA GLY A 63 15.25 1.73 26.72
C GLY A 63 15.56 3.01 25.96
N MET A 64 16.83 3.40 25.93
CA MET A 64 17.31 4.62 25.28
C MET A 64 17.19 4.58 23.74
N LEU A 65 17.27 3.40 23.15
CA LEU A 65 17.20 3.22 21.68
C LEU A 65 15.83 2.70 21.30
N PRO A 66 14.92 3.52 20.75
CA PRO A 66 13.55 3.13 20.40
C PRO A 66 13.50 2.36 19.06
N LEU A 67 14.50 1.49 18.79
CA LEU A 67 14.65 0.72 17.55
C LEU A 67 14.17 -0.73 17.70
N GLY A 68 13.31 -1.02 18.68
CA GLY A 68 12.81 -2.36 18.93
C GLY A 68 12.15 -2.47 20.28
N GLY A 69 11.78 -3.68 20.65
CA GLY A 69 11.27 -4.05 21.95
C GLY A 69 11.51 -5.53 22.20
N TYR A 70 11.21 -6.00 23.37
CA TYR A 70 11.24 -7.42 23.67
C TYR A 70 10.40 -7.74 24.91
N ILE A 71 9.92 -8.97 24.92
CA ILE A 71 9.31 -9.56 26.10
C ILE A 71 10.18 -10.70 26.56
N GLN A 72 10.54 -10.71 27.84
CA GLN A 72 11.17 -11.83 28.49
C GLN A 72 10.12 -12.61 29.28
N MET A 73 9.81 -13.81 28.82
CA MET A 73 8.90 -14.73 29.49
C MET A 73 9.72 -15.71 30.35
N LEU A 74 9.07 -16.32 31.32
CA LEU A 74 9.66 -17.40 32.06
C LEU A 74 9.91 -18.59 31.12
N ASP A 75 11.17 -19.03 30.99
CA ASP A 75 11.58 -20.13 30.10
C ASP A 75 12.57 -21.05 30.85
N SER A 76 12.31 -22.37 30.85
CA SER A 76 13.13 -23.34 31.56
C SER A 76 14.52 -23.54 30.98
N ARG A 77 14.75 -23.06 29.75
CA ARG A 77 16.03 -23.15 29.06
C ARG A 77 17.00 -22.03 29.45
N GLU A 78 16.49 -20.92 29.98
CA GLU A 78 17.26 -19.71 30.31
C GLU A 78 17.56 -19.57 31.81
N ALA A 79 16.78 -20.21 32.66
CA ALA A 79 16.89 -20.07 34.11
C ALA A 79 16.74 -21.42 34.83
N HIS A 80 17.44 -21.58 35.95
CA HIS A 80 17.19 -22.67 36.90
C HIS A 80 15.88 -22.35 37.65
N LEU A 81 14.81 -23.06 37.25
CA LEU A 81 13.48 -22.85 37.83
C LEU A 81 13.22 -23.80 38.98
N ASP A 82 12.51 -23.30 40.00
CA ASP A 82 11.95 -24.17 41.03
C ASP A 82 10.95 -25.15 40.37
N PRO A 83 10.83 -26.39 40.91
CA PRO A 83 9.86 -27.37 40.39
C PRO A 83 8.42 -26.85 40.29
N SER A 84 8.03 -25.92 41.17
CA SER A 84 6.72 -25.28 41.18
C SER A 84 6.50 -24.30 40.00
N GLN A 85 7.57 -23.76 39.45
CA GLN A 85 7.52 -22.78 38.35
C GLN A 85 7.61 -23.44 36.95
N MET A 86 8.16 -24.67 36.88
CA MET A 86 8.31 -25.42 35.62
C MET A 86 7.04 -25.48 34.77
N PRO A 87 5.85 -25.80 35.32
CA PRO A 87 4.63 -25.87 34.51
C PRO A 87 4.17 -24.53 33.96
N LEU A 88 4.70 -23.41 34.50
CA LEU A 88 4.35 -22.05 34.06
C LEU A 88 5.30 -21.54 32.96
N ALA A 89 6.43 -22.20 32.73
CA ALA A 89 7.42 -21.78 31.74
C ALA A 89 6.84 -21.84 30.32
N PHE A 90 7.22 -20.91 29.48
CA PHE A 90 6.72 -20.78 28.09
C PHE A 90 6.99 -22.04 27.27
N ASP A 91 8.18 -22.60 27.37
CA ASP A 91 8.60 -23.80 26.62
C ASP A 91 7.86 -25.07 27.07
N GLN A 92 7.29 -25.07 28.30
CA GLN A 92 6.51 -26.19 28.85
C GLN A 92 5.01 -26.04 28.53
N GLN A 93 4.57 -24.94 27.94
CA GLN A 93 3.18 -24.76 27.55
C GLN A 93 2.78 -25.66 26.39
N SER A 94 1.49 -25.93 26.29
CA SER A 94 0.92 -26.67 25.14
C SER A 94 1.30 -25.98 23.81
N LEU A 95 1.41 -26.76 22.75
CA LEU A 95 1.76 -26.24 21.43
C LEU A 95 0.81 -25.12 20.98
N LYS A 96 -0.50 -25.27 21.28
CA LYS A 96 -1.53 -24.25 20.98
C LYS A 96 -1.26 -22.94 21.73
N ALA A 97 -0.89 -23.01 23.00
CA ALA A 97 -0.59 -21.84 23.80
C ALA A 97 0.67 -21.11 23.29
N ARG A 98 1.74 -21.85 23.00
CA ARG A 98 2.99 -21.29 22.41
C ARG A 98 2.72 -20.61 21.07
N ALA A 99 1.97 -21.27 20.19
CA ALA A 99 1.59 -20.72 18.88
C ALA A 99 0.72 -19.47 19.03
N ALA A 100 -0.27 -19.47 19.94
CA ALA A 100 -1.13 -18.31 20.18
C ALA A 100 -0.36 -17.13 20.73
N ILE A 101 0.58 -17.36 21.67
CA ILE A 101 1.42 -16.30 22.26
C ILE A 101 2.29 -15.66 21.15
N VAL A 102 2.94 -16.47 20.31
CA VAL A 102 3.81 -15.96 19.25
C VAL A 102 3.00 -15.27 18.15
N ALA A 103 1.85 -15.80 17.76
CA ALA A 103 1.02 -15.16 16.73
C ALA A 103 0.40 -13.83 17.21
N ALA A 104 0.27 -13.62 18.53
CA ALA A 104 -0.45 -12.47 19.09
C ALA A 104 0.23 -11.12 18.79
N GLY A 105 1.56 -11.07 18.66
CA GLY A 105 2.28 -9.84 18.27
C GLY A 105 1.90 -9.37 16.86
N PRO A 106 2.14 -10.18 15.83
CA PRO A 106 1.71 -9.85 14.47
C PRO A 106 0.22 -9.53 14.36
N MET A 107 -0.64 -10.32 15.03
CA MET A 107 -2.09 -10.10 15.03
C MET A 107 -2.47 -8.78 15.69
N ALA A 108 -1.77 -8.34 16.74
CA ALA A 108 -2.00 -7.04 17.36
C ALA A 108 -1.72 -5.89 16.38
N ASN A 109 -0.69 -5.99 15.55
CA ASN A 109 -0.40 -5.01 14.51
C ASN A 109 -1.47 -5.00 13.41
N LEU A 110 -1.93 -6.16 12.95
CA LEU A 110 -3.03 -6.24 11.98
C LEU A 110 -4.33 -5.66 12.56
N LEU A 111 -4.62 -5.93 13.84
CA LEU A 111 -5.77 -5.36 14.54
C LEU A 111 -5.65 -3.83 14.66
N LEU A 112 -4.48 -3.32 15.05
CA LEU A 112 -4.23 -1.88 15.10
C LEU A 112 -4.48 -1.22 13.74
N ALA A 113 -3.97 -1.81 12.68
CA ALA A 113 -4.19 -1.30 11.33
C ALA A 113 -5.68 -1.27 10.95
N GLY A 114 -6.43 -2.33 11.25
CA GLY A 114 -7.88 -2.39 11.05
C GLY A 114 -8.62 -1.30 11.81
N VAL A 115 -8.25 -1.07 13.08
CA VAL A 115 -8.82 0.00 13.89
C VAL A 115 -8.47 1.37 13.31
N LEU A 116 -7.22 1.62 12.92
CA LEU A 116 -6.81 2.90 12.33
C LEU A 116 -7.55 3.19 11.02
N PHE A 117 -7.65 2.22 10.11
CA PHE A 117 -8.41 2.39 8.87
C PHE A 117 -9.91 2.59 9.13
N THR A 118 -10.47 1.92 10.13
CA THR A 118 -11.87 2.11 10.54
C THR A 118 -12.08 3.54 11.09
N CYS A 119 -11.21 4.00 11.98
CA CYS A 119 -11.27 5.38 12.48
C CYS A 119 -11.16 6.41 11.36
N LEU A 120 -10.27 6.20 10.38
CA LEU A 120 -10.15 7.04 9.20
C LEU A 120 -11.42 7.03 8.34
N ALA A 121 -12.07 5.87 8.19
CA ALA A 121 -13.33 5.73 7.46
C ALA A 121 -14.48 6.49 8.15
N TRP A 122 -14.53 6.46 9.48
CA TRP A 122 -15.51 7.24 10.26
C TRP A 122 -15.22 8.73 10.31
N TRP A 123 -13.93 9.10 10.36
CA TRP A 123 -13.55 10.52 10.28
C TRP A 123 -13.94 11.14 8.95
N GLY A 124 -13.96 10.33 7.90
CA GLY A 124 -14.12 10.72 6.51
C GLY A 124 -12.81 10.95 5.81
N GLN A 125 -12.82 10.65 4.54
CA GLN A 125 -11.67 10.84 3.65
C GLN A 125 -12.13 11.43 2.32
N PRO A 126 -11.28 12.24 1.66
CA PRO A 126 -11.53 12.65 0.31
C PRO A 126 -11.48 11.42 -0.61
N GLN A 127 -12.58 11.10 -1.26
CA GLN A 127 -12.69 10.00 -2.22
C GLN A 127 -12.95 10.54 -3.62
N ALA A 128 -12.26 9.96 -4.61
CA ALA A 128 -12.42 10.38 -6.00
C ALA A 128 -13.86 10.16 -6.47
N LEU A 129 -14.40 11.17 -7.13
CA LEU A 129 -15.68 11.08 -7.81
C LEU A 129 -15.61 10.05 -8.95
N PRO A 130 -16.73 9.37 -9.28
CA PRO A 130 -16.79 8.37 -10.33
C PRO A 130 -16.84 9.04 -11.72
N ILE A 131 -15.83 9.86 -12.02
CA ILE A 131 -15.65 10.53 -13.31
C ILE A 131 -14.57 9.81 -14.06
N LEU A 132 -14.89 9.33 -15.26
CA LEU A 132 -13.98 8.55 -16.08
C LEU A 132 -12.93 9.44 -16.74
N ALA A 133 -11.68 8.99 -16.76
CA ALA A 133 -10.64 9.59 -17.59
C ALA A 133 -10.84 9.21 -19.08
N SER A 134 -10.20 9.94 -19.97
CA SER A 134 -10.21 9.66 -21.41
C SER A 134 -9.79 8.22 -21.71
N PRO A 135 -10.58 7.45 -22.46
CA PRO A 135 -10.27 6.07 -22.78
C PRO A 135 -9.01 5.95 -23.64
N ALA A 136 -8.38 4.79 -23.62
CA ALA A 136 -7.25 4.52 -24.49
C ALA A 136 -7.70 4.51 -25.97
N PRO A 137 -6.97 5.15 -26.90
CA PRO A 137 -7.33 5.18 -28.30
C PRO A 137 -7.45 3.76 -28.90
N GLY A 138 -8.49 3.55 -29.73
CA GLY A 138 -8.73 2.28 -30.40
C GLY A 138 -9.33 1.17 -29.52
N THR A 139 -9.58 1.42 -28.26
CA THR A 139 -10.21 0.46 -27.35
C THR A 139 -11.74 0.46 -27.46
N TRP A 140 -12.36 -0.55 -26.82
CA TRP A 140 -13.80 -0.68 -26.77
C TRP A 140 -14.49 0.58 -26.17
N ALA A 141 -13.99 1.11 -25.08
CA ALA A 141 -14.55 2.30 -24.43
C ALA A 141 -14.53 3.53 -25.36
N ALA A 142 -13.44 3.70 -26.14
CA ALA A 142 -13.36 4.76 -27.14
C ALA A 142 -14.34 4.53 -28.29
N GLN A 143 -14.51 3.29 -28.76
CA GLN A 143 -15.47 2.93 -29.82
C GLN A 143 -16.91 3.05 -29.35
N ALA A 144 -17.18 2.82 -28.06
CA ALA A 144 -18.48 3.02 -27.42
C ALA A 144 -18.87 4.51 -27.25
N GLY A 145 -17.97 5.44 -27.66
CA GLY A 145 -18.24 6.88 -27.67
C GLY A 145 -17.96 7.61 -26.36
N LEU A 146 -17.17 7.01 -25.46
CA LEU A 146 -16.64 7.70 -24.30
C LEU A 146 -15.49 8.63 -24.73
N THR A 147 -15.47 9.81 -24.15
CA THR A 147 -14.47 10.85 -24.46
C THR A 147 -13.63 11.26 -23.24
N GLY A 148 -14.07 10.86 -22.05
CA GLY A 148 -13.55 11.30 -20.77
C GLY A 148 -14.35 12.46 -20.17
N GLY A 149 -14.43 12.47 -18.85
CA GLY A 149 -15.25 13.42 -18.10
C GLY A 149 -16.68 12.93 -17.83
N GLU A 150 -17.09 11.78 -18.36
CA GLU A 150 -18.38 11.18 -18.04
C GLU A 150 -18.41 10.75 -16.56
N ARG A 151 -19.48 11.12 -15.86
CA ARG A 151 -19.75 10.69 -14.49
C ARG A 151 -20.64 9.45 -14.50
N VAL A 152 -20.20 8.38 -13.87
CA VAL A 152 -21.03 7.19 -13.67
C VAL A 152 -21.96 7.44 -12.49
N LEU A 153 -23.27 7.35 -12.73
CA LEU A 153 -24.32 7.59 -11.73
C LEU A 153 -24.78 6.30 -11.06
N SER A 154 -24.96 5.25 -11.85
CA SER A 154 -25.36 3.94 -11.36
C SER A 154 -24.83 2.81 -12.24
N VAL A 155 -24.78 1.63 -11.65
CA VAL A 155 -24.39 0.36 -12.28
C VAL A 155 -25.46 -0.67 -12.00
N GLN A 156 -25.95 -1.35 -13.03
CA GLN A 156 -26.86 -2.46 -12.92
C GLN A 156 -26.19 -3.71 -13.47
N MET A 157 -26.01 -4.74 -12.64
CA MET A 157 -25.56 -6.06 -13.10
C MET A 157 -26.74 -6.87 -13.66
N ALA A 158 -26.47 -7.76 -14.61
CA ALA A 158 -27.52 -8.57 -15.20
C ALA A 158 -28.24 -9.40 -14.14
N GLY A 159 -29.58 -9.19 -14.01
CA GLY A 159 -30.43 -9.87 -13.02
C GLY A 159 -30.45 -9.24 -11.62
N GLU A 160 -29.80 -8.10 -11.42
CA GLU A 160 -29.78 -7.35 -10.17
C GLU A 160 -30.40 -5.96 -10.31
N ASP A 161 -30.74 -5.35 -9.18
CA ASP A 161 -31.24 -3.97 -9.15
C ASP A 161 -30.08 -2.97 -9.41
N SER A 162 -30.45 -1.79 -9.93
CA SER A 162 -29.51 -0.69 -10.17
C SER A 162 -28.94 -0.17 -8.84
N GLN A 163 -27.61 -0.08 -8.75
CA GLN A 163 -26.89 0.43 -7.59
C GLN A 163 -26.29 1.80 -7.90
N GLU A 164 -26.56 2.78 -7.05
CA GLU A 164 -26.03 4.13 -7.18
C GLU A 164 -24.51 4.15 -6.91
N VAL A 165 -23.75 4.87 -7.73
CA VAL A 165 -22.31 5.00 -7.65
C VAL A 165 -21.93 6.43 -7.28
N SER A 166 -21.55 6.63 -6.02
CA SER A 166 -21.09 7.94 -5.53
C SER A 166 -19.58 8.11 -5.57
N ARG A 167 -18.82 7.01 -5.66
CA ARG A 167 -17.34 6.97 -5.53
C ARG A 167 -16.70 6.13 -6.62
N PHE A 168 -15.51 6.52 -7.06
CA PHE A 168 -14.76 5.74 -8.04
C PHE A 168 -14.38 4.35 -7.52
N GLN A 169 -14.11 4.23 -6.21
CA GLN A 169 -13.81 2.92 -5.59
C GLN A 169 -15.02 1.98 -5.61
N SER A 170 -16.24 2.50 -5.41
CA SER A 170 -17.46 1.69 -5.53
C SER A 170 -17.66 1.19 -6.97
N LEU A 171 -17.35 2.02 -7.97
CA LEU A 171 -17.38 1.62 -9.38
C LEU A 171 -16.41 0.46 -9.65
N LEU A 172 -15.17 0.55 -9.17
CA LEU A 172 -14.18 -0.53 -9.29
C LEU A 172 -14.65 -1.83 -8.61
N MET A 173 -15.27 -1.71 -7.43
CA MET A 173 -15.76 -2.86 -6.69
C MET A 173 -16.90 -3.57 -7.44
N LEU A 174 -17.89 -2.84 -7.95
CA LEU A 174 -18.99 -3.39 -8.75
C LEU A 174 -18.48 -4.04 -10.04
N THR A 175 -17.51 -3.41 -10.71
CA THR A 175 -16.86 -3.99 -11.88
C THR A 175 -16.17 -5.31 -11.55
N SER A 176 -15.48 -5.39 -10.41
CA SER A 176 -14.84 -6.62 -9.94
C SER A 176 -15.85 -7.73 -9.66
N GLN A 177 -16.97 -7.39 -9.04
CA GLN A 177 -18.04 -8.36 -8.76
C GLN A 177 -18.62 -8.93 -10.06
N SER A 178 -18.89 -8.06 -11.04
CA SER A 178 -19.33 -8.47 -12.37
C SER A 178 -18.34 -9.41 -13.07
N GLU A 179 -17.03 -9.14 -12.94
CA GLU A 179 -15.98 -10.01 -13.48
C GLU A 179 -15.99 -11.39 -12.84
N LEU A 180 -16.03 -11.45 -11.53
CA LEU A 180 -16.07 -12.73 -10.78
C LEU A 180 -17.33 -13.54 -11.09
N ALA A 181 -18.47 -12.87 -11.26
CA ALA A 181 -19.75 -13.50 -11.57
C ALA A 181 -19.94 -13.75 -13.08
N ASN A 182 -19.04 -13.28 -13.94
CA ASN A 182 -19.13 -13.33 -15.40
C ASN A 182 -20.42 -12.72 -15.95
N LEU A 183 -20.87 -11.60 -15.36
CA LEU A 183 -22.09 -10.90 -15.73
C LEU A 183 -21.80 -9.68 -16.60
N SER A 184 -22.75 -9.32 -17.47
CA SER A 184 -22.78 -8.02 -18.14
C SER A 184 -23.30 -6.94 -17.19
N MET A 185 -22.97 -5.67 -17.47
CA MET A 185 -23.43 -4.52 -16.69
C MET A 185 -24.00 -3.47 -17.63
N VAL A 186 -24.94 -2.69 -17.11
CA VAL A 186 -25.42 -1.44 -17.72
C VAL A 186 -24.98 -0.31 -16.81
N TRP A 187 -24.23 0.65 -17.36
CA TRP A 187 -23.84 1.85 -16.64
C TRP A 187 -24.73 3.02 -17.09
N THR A 188 -25.30 3.75 -16.15
CA THR A 188 -25.93 5.03 -16.43
C THR A 188 -24.90 6.14 -16.22
N LEU A 189 -24.62 6.88 -17.29
CA LEU A 189 -23.61 7.93 -17.29
C LEU A 189 -24.22 9.30 -17.62
N GLN A 190 -23.55 10.34 -17.14
CA GLN A 190 -23.85 11.73 -17.46
C GLN A 190 -22.63 12.36 -18.13
N ARG A 191 -22.82 13.02 -19.29
CA ARG A 191 -21.76 13.73 -20.00
C ARG A 191 -21.39 15.03 -19.30
N PRO A 192 -20.12 15.49 -19.40
CA PRO A 192 -19.76 16.85 -19.01
C PRO A 192 -20.65 17.84 -19.75
N GLN A 193 -21.15 18.85 -19.05
CA GLN A 193 -21.99 19.93 -19.62
C GLN A 193 -23.36 19.51 -20.16
N SER A 194 -23.81 18.28 -19.93
CA SER A 194 -25.15 17.81 -20.33
C SER A 194 -25.92 17.30 -19.13
N ALA A 195 -27.19 17.71 -19.01
CA ALA A 195 -28.10 17.17 -18.02
C ALA A 195 -28.71 15.81 -18.45
N LYS A 196 -28.45 15.36 -19.68
CA LYS A 196 -29.02 14.11 -20.20
C LYS A 196 -28.11 12.92 -19.82
N ASN A 197 -28.72 11.94 -19.20
CA ASN A 197 -28.11 10.65 -18.92
C ASN A 197 -28.16 9.77 -20.17
N PHE A 198 -27.21 8.86 -20.30
CA PHE A 198 -27.22 7.80 -21.31
C PHE A 198 -26.76 6.48 -20.69
N GLU A 199 -27.15 5.39 -21.28
CA GLU A 199 -26.80 4.06 -20.83
C GLU A 199 -25.68 3.50 -21.71
N LEU A 200 -24.80 2.72 -21.08
CA LEU A 200 -23.69 2.04 -21.72
C LEU A 200 -23.69 0.56 -21.29
N ASP A 201 -23.92 -0.30 -22.26
CA ASP A 201 -23.90 -1.74 -22.05
C ASP A 201 -22.45 -2.26 -22.03
N ILE A 202 -21.98 -2.73 -20.89
CA ILE A 202 -20.68 -3.34 -20.74
C ILE A 202 -20.84 -4.86 -20.83
N PRO A 203 -20.27 -5.49 -21.85
CA PRO A 203 -20.48 -6.90 -22.10
C PRO A 203 -19.78 -7.78 -21.04
N ALA A 204 -20.29 -9.00 -20.86
CA ALA A 204 -19.72 -9.99 -19.93
C ALA A 204 -18.26 -10.36 -20.35
N PRO A 205 -17.41 -10.79 -19.38
CA PRO A 205 -16.00 -11.15 -19.61
C PRO A 205 -15.75 -12.14 -20.73
N GLU A 206 -16.59 -13.14 -20.90
CA GLU A 206 -16.42 -14.18 -21.92
C GLU A 206 -16.36 -13.68 -23.35
N LYS A 207 -16.94 -12.49 -23.64
CA LYS A 207 -16.94 -11.91 -24.99
C LYS A 207 -15.59 -11.29 -25.37
N PHE A 208 -14.65 -11.12 -24.43
CA PHE A 208 -13.34 -10.48 -24.66
C PHE A 208 -12.15 -11.41 -24.43
N LYS A 209 -12.33 -12.73 -24.47
CA LYS A 209 -11.20 -13.69 -24.43
C LYS A 209 -10.33 -13.51 -25.67
N THR A 210 -9.51 -12.47 -25.68
CA THR A 210 -8.34 -12.39 -26.57
C THR A 210 -7.21 -13.20 -25.93
N SER A 211 -6.55 -13.97 -26.79
CA SER A 211 -5.62 -15.09 -26.54
C SER A 211 -4.28 -14.73 -25.87
N ARG A 212 -4.27 -13.92 -24.82
CA ARG A 212 -3.09 -13.68 -23.97
C ARG A 212 -3.54 -13.48 -22.53
N ILE A 213 -3.92 -14.59 -21.90
CA ILE A 213 -3.98 -14.66 -20.44
C ILE A 213 -2.54 -14.91 -19.96
N ASP A 214 -1.80 -13.85 -19.73
CA ASP A 214 -0.68 -13.91 -18.80
C ASP A 214 -1.29 -13.95 -17.40
N GLU A 215 -0.97 -14.98 -16.64
CA GLU A 215 -1.45 -15.29 -15.30
C GLU A 215 -1.15 -14.15 -14.31
N GLY A 216 -1.95 -13.12 -14.33
CA GLY A 216 -1.83 -11.93 -13.49
C GLY A 216 -3.10 -11.10 -13.51
N ASP A 217 -4.24 -11.68 -13.89
CA ASP A 217 -5.55 -11.04 -14.00
C ASP A 217 -6.04 -10.51 -12.65
N SER A 218 -5.62 -9.28 -12.38
CA SER A 218 -6.29 -8.39 -11.46
C SER A 218 -7.42 -7.68 -12.22
N VAL A 219 -8.46 -7.24 -11.50
CA VAL A 219 -9.54 -6.34 -11.98
C VAL A 219 -9.03 -5.19 -12.85
N GLN A 220 -7.79 -4.78 -12.61
CA GLN A 220 -7.07 -3.76 -13.39
C GLN A 220 -6.79 -4.22 -14.83
N GLY A 221 -6.64 -5.51 -15.08
CA GLY A 221 -6.35 -6.05 -16.42
C GLY A 221 -7.50 -5.80 -17.39
N ARG A 222 -8.70 -6.22 -17.01
CA ARG A 222 -9.89 -6.04 -17.88
C ARG A 222 -10.30 -4.59 -18.02
N TRP A 223 -10.23 -3.82 -16.92
CA TRP A 223 -10.47 -2.38 -16.96
C TRP A 223 -9.61 -1.71 -18.04
N ASN A 224 -8.32 -2.08 -18.09
CA ASN A 224 -7.39 -1.57 -19.10
C ASN A 224 -7.67 -2.13 -20.51
N GLU A 225 -8.08 -3.40 -20.64
CA GLU A 225 -8.42 -4.03 -21.92
C GLU A 225 -9.62 -3.36 -22.58
N LEU A 226 -10.66 -3.06 -21.80
CA LEU A 226 -11.80 -2.28 -22.25
C LEU A 226 -11.44 -0.82 -22.56
N GLY A 227 -10.27 -0.38 -22.13
CA GLY A 227 -9.77 0.98 -22.34
C GLY A 227 -10.20 1.97 -21.27
N PHE A 228 -10.83 1.51 -20.21
CA PHE A 228 -11.10 2.35 -19.06
C PHE A 228 -9.81 2.72 -18.35
N ARG A 229 -9.78 3.92 -17.82
CA ARG A 229 -8.66 4.47 -17.06
C ARG A 229 -9.15 5.00 -15.74
N GLY A 230 -8.21 5.30 -14.83
CA GLY A 230 -8.49 5.79 -13.49
C GLY A 230 -9.39 7.04 -13.45
N PRO A 231 -9.65 7.60 -12.28
CA PRO A 231 -10.49 8.79 -12.19
C PRO A 231 -9.87 9.95 -12.96
N LEU A 232 -10.73 10.81 -13.52
CA LEU A 232 -10.33 11.98 -14.27
C LEU A 232 -9.37 12.85 -13.45
N SER A 233 -8.26 13.18 -14.05
CA SER A 233 -7.24 14.07 -13.50
C SER A 233 -7.09 15.29 -14.42
N LYS A 234 -7.22 16.49 -13.90
CA LYS A 234 -7.09 17.72 -14.71
C LYS A 234 -5.68 17.82 -15.30
N PRO A 235 -5.52 18.32 -16.55
CA PRO A 235 -4.22 18.38 -17.24
C PRO A 235 -3.38 19.56 -16.70
N VAL A 236 -2.93 19.47 -15.45
CA VAL A 236 -2.12 20.48 -14.78
C VAL A 236 -0.68 20.02 -14.73
N ILE A 237 0.26 20.93 -15.00
CA ILE A 237 1.69 20.68 -14.89
C ILE A 237 2.09 20.74 -13.41
N GLY A 238 2.68 19.67 -12.91
CA GLY A 238 3.20 19.56 -11.54
C GLY A 238 4.69 19.92 -11.47
N ARG A 239 5.45 19.15 -10.67
CA ARG A 239 6.88 19.33 -10.51
C ARG A 239 7.62 19.16 -11.85
N LEU A 240 8.56 20.05 -12.13
CA LEU A 240 9.40 20.05 -13.32
C LEU A 240 10.81 19.54 -12.98
N GLU A 241 11.41 18.81 -13.90
CA GLU A 241 12.84 18.47 -13.88
C GLU A 241 13.67 19.67 -14.37
N GLU A 242 14.86 19.88 -13.80
CA GLU A 242 15.70 21.03 -14.10
C GLU A 242 16.06 21.13 -15.59
N ASP A 243 16.42 20.01 -16.23
CA ASP A 243 16.82 19.92 -17.62
C ASP A 243 15.69 19.38 -18.53
N GLY A 244 14.45 19.36 -18.03
CA GLY A 244 13.29 18.86 -18.76
C GLY A 244 12.81 19.79 -19.87
N ALA A 245 12.33 19.23 -20.97
CA ALA A 245 11.75 19.99 -22.09
C ALA A 245 10.64 20.95 -21.65
N ALA A 246 9.87 20.61 -20.63
CA ALA A 246 8.82 21.45 -20.08
C ALA A 246 9.41 22.74 -19.48
N LYS A 247 10.49 22.65 -18.69
CA LYS A 247 11.16 23.81 -18.10
C LYS A 247 11.83 24.67 -19.15
N LEU A 248 12.49 24.05 -20.14
CA LEU A 248 13.12 24.76 -21.27
C LEU A 248 12.09 25.50 -22.13
N ALA A 249 10.88 24.97 -22.27
CA ALA A 249 9.77 25.63 -22.97
C ALA A 249 9.10 26.76 -22.17
N GLY A 250 9.49 26.98 -20.90
CA GLY A 250 8.92 28.01 -20.04
C GLY A 250 7.62 27.61 -19.32
N LEU A 251 7.29 26.28 -19.28
CA LEU A 251 6.21 25.77 -18.45
C LEU A 251 6.53 25.97 -16.96
N LYS A 252 5.49 26.17 -16.17
CA LYS A 252 5.57 26.31 -14.71
C LYS A 252 4.64 25.33 -14.02
N SER A 253 4.99 25.00 -12.77
CA SER A 253 4.05 24.23 -11.92
C SER A 253 2.76 25.02 -11.71
N GLY A 254 1.62 24.36 -11.88
CA GLY A 254 0.29 24.98 -11.82
C GLY A 254 -0.29 25.35 -13.18
N ASP A 255 0.46 25.35 -14.26
CA ASP A 255 -0.07 25.58 -15.61
C ASP A 255 -1.11 24.52 -15.96
N ARG A 256 -2.29 24.94 -16.40
CA ARG A 256 -3.33 24.05 -16.90
C ARG A 256 -3.31 24.05 -18.43
N VAL A 257 -3.05 22.90 -19.03
CA VAL A 257 -3.02 22.75 -20.48
C VAL A 257 -4.45 22.69 -20.99
N LEU A 258 -4.79 23.60 -21.91
CA LEU A 258 -6.10 23.70 -22.54
C LEU A 258 -6.14 23.01 -23.90
N ARG A 259 -5.10 23.22 -24.72
CA ARG A 259 -4.99 22.67 -26.08
C ARG A 259 -3.57 22.26 -26.40
N VAL A 260 -3.45 21.29 -27.28
CA VAL A 260 -2.18 20.88 -27.94
C VAL A 260 -2.41 20.81 -29.42
N ASP A 261 -1.66 21.59 -30.22
CA ASP A 261 -1.80 21.71 -31.67
C ASP A 261 -3.25 22.00 -32.09
N GLY A 262 -3.92 22.90 -31.36
CA GLY A 262 -5.29 23.33 -31.59
C GLY A 262 -6.38 22.34 -31.16
N LYS A 263 -6.02 21.17 -30.58
CA LYS A 263 -6.97 20.17 -30.08
C LYS A 263 -7.17 20.35 -28.58
N ASP A 264 -8.40 20.37 -28.12
CA ASP A 264 -8.75 20.51 -26.71
C ASP A 264 -8.27 19.29 -25.91
N VAL A 265 -7.67 19.54 -24.74
CA VAL A 265 -7.19 18.52 -23.81
C VAL A 265 -8.26 18.28 -22.75
N VAL A 266 -8.81 17.08 -22.68
CA VAL A 266 -9.84 16.70 -21.71
C VAL A 266 -9.23 16.46 -20.35
N ASP A 267 -8.15 15.67 -20.28
CA ASP A 267 -7.52 15.27 -19.02
C ASP A 267 -6.00 15.03 -19.14
N ALA A 268 -5.38 14.81 -18.01
CA ALA A 268 -3.95 14.55 -17.92
C ALA A 268 -3.52 13.23 -18.60
N GLN A 269 -4.42 12.25 -18.69
CA GLN A 269 -4.10 10.99 -19.32
C GLN A 269 -4.01 11.14 -20.85
N GLN A 270 -4.96 11.84 -21.44
CA GLN A 270 -4.92 12.18 -22.86
C GLN A 270 -3.66 13.02 -23.20
N LEU A 271 -3.33 13.99 -22.34
CA LEU A 271 -2.12 14.78 -22.51
C LEU A 271 -0.85 13.92 -22.47
N ARG A 272 -0.75 12.97 -21.53
CA ARG A 272 0.37 12.02 -21.47
C ARG A 272 0.47 11.16 -22.72
N ASP A 273 -0.66 10.72 -23.28
CA ASP A 273 -0.67 9.95 -24.53
C ASP A 273 -0.16 10.78 -25.70
N TRP A 274 -0.59 12.02 -25.81
CA TRP A 274 -0.12 12.91 -26.88
C TRP A 274 1.36 13.27 -26.76
N ILE A 275 1.88 13.44 -25.53
CA ILE A 275 3.31 13.62 -25.31
C ILE A 275 4.11 12.41 -25.79
N ARG A 276 3.59 11.20 -25.56
CA ARG A 276 4.25 9.93 -25.92
C ARG A 276 4.11 9.54 -27.39
N ALA A 277 3.09 10.07 -28.07
CA ALA A 277 2.82 9.78 -29.47
C ALA A 277 3.95 10.27 -30.38
N GLU A 278 4.17 9.57 -31.50
CA GLU A 278 5.07 10.05 -32.53
C GLU A 278 4.49 11.31 -33.19
N PRO A 279 5.32 12.30 -33.53
CA PRO A 279 4.86 13.51 -34.17
C PRO A 279 4.29 13.20 -35.55
N THR A 280 3.13 13.75 -35.84
CA THR A 280 2.47 13.62 -37.16
C THR A 280 3.09 14.52 -38.23
N SER A 281 3.90 15.50 -37.84
CA SER A 281 4.56 16.43 -38.76
C SER A 281 5.73 17.16 -38.10
N GLY A 282 6.80 17.42 -38.86
CA GLY A 282 7.90 18.31 -38.50
C GLY A 282 8.85 17.82 -37.38
N GLU A 283 9.60 18.73 -36.78
CA GLU A 283 10.62 18.46 -35.75
C GLU A 283 10.08 17.98 -34.40
N GLY A 284 8.78 17.68 -34.26
CA GLY A 284 8.15 17.20 -33.06
C GLY A 284 7.93 18.24 -31.97
N ALA A 285 8.00 19.51 -32.29
CA ALA A 285 7.55 20.59 -31.45
C ALA A 285 6.02 20.72 -31.54
N GLN A 286 5.37 20.92 -30.39
CA GLN A 286 3.93 21.05 -30.26
C GLN A 286 3.59 22.44 -29.72
N THR A 287 2.52 23.05 -30.22
CA THR A 287 2.00 24.33 -29.69
C THR A 287 1.01 24.01 -28.58
N TRP A 288 1.30 24.50 -27.39
CA TRP A 288 0.45 24.30 -26.20
C TRP A 288 -0.20 25.59 -25.77
N ASP A 289 -1.52 25.62 -25.76
CA ASP A 289 -2.29 26.70 -25.14
C ASP A 289 -2.56 26.30 -23.69
N LEU A 290 -2.16 27.14 -22.76
CA LEU A 290 -2.27 26.88 -21.33
C LEU A 290 -2.85 28.09 -20.60
N GLU A 291 -3.50 27.80 -19.48
CA GLU A 291 -3.98 28.80 -18.53
C GLU A 291 -3.00 28.91 -17.38
N ARG A 292 -2.47 30.09 -17.15
CA ARG A 292 -1.60 30.48 -16.05
C ARG A 292 -2.17 31.71 -15.36
N GLU A 293 -2.54 31.59 -14.08
CA GLU A 293 -3.08 32.70 -13.28
C GLU A 293 -4.26 33.41 -13.98
N GLY A 294 -5.12 32.64 -14.66
CA GLY A 294 -6.29 33.15 -15.38
C GLY A 294 -5.99 33.75 -16.75
N GLN A 295 -4.73 33.74 -17.21
CA GLN A 295 -4.35 34.21 -18.55
C GLN A 295 -4.04 33.02 -19.47
N VAL A 296 -4.47 33.13 -20.73
CA VAL A 296 -4.14 32.12 -21.76
C VAL A 296 -2.84 32.49 -22.43
N LEU A 297 -1.90 31.54 -22.45
CA LEU A 297 -0.57 31.68 -23.03
C LEU A 297 -0.34 30.53 -24.01
N SER A 298 0.36 30.80 -25.11
CA SER A 298 0.79 29.77 -26.05
C SER A 298 2.31 29.57 -25.97
N LEU A 299 2.74 28.33 -25.75
CA LEU A 299 4.15 27.97 -25.69
C LEU A 299 4.46 26.84 -26.67
N MET A 300 5.68 26.83 -27.21
CA MET A 300 6.18 25.70 -27.99
C MET A 300 6.92 24.73 -27.11
N VAL A 301 6.41 23.48 -27.01
CA VAL A 301 6.98 22.41 -26.21
C VAL A 301 7.49 21.32 -27.16
N LYS A 302 8.76 20.91 -27.00
CA LYS A 302 9.38 19.85 -27.81
C LYS A 302 9.69 18.65 -26.90
N PRO A 303 8.81 17.64 -26.82
CA PRO A 303 9.06 16.45 -26.02
C PRO A 303 10.34 15.74 -26.44
N GLN A 304 11.16 15.33 -25.48
CA GLN A 304 12.45 14.67 -25.72
C GLN A 304 12.29 13.16 -25.72
N LEU A 305 13.08 12.45 -26.56
CA LEU A 305 13.18 10.99 -26.51
C LEU A 305 13.94 10.57 -25.25
N SER A 306 13.38 9.63 -24.51
CA SER A 306 14.00 9.05 -23.33
C SER A 306 13.91 7.54 -23.40
N LEU A 307 14.96 6.88 -22.95
CA LEU A 307 14.96 5.44 -22.72
C LEU A 307 14.39 5.13 -21.32
N PRO A 308 13.64 4.02 -21.14
CA PRO A 308 13.20 3.62 -19.82
C PRO A 308 14.40 3.42 -18.88
N THR A 309 14.41 4.12 -17.76
CA THR A 309 15.49 4.01 -16.77
C THR A 309 15.55 2.59 -16.22
N GLY A 310 16.69 1.90 -16.37
CA GLY A 310 16.91 0.55 -15.84
C GLY A 310 16.51 -0.62 -16.73
N GLN A 311 16.06 -0.39 -17.97
CA GLN A 311 15.81 -1.45 -18.96
C GLN A 311 16.66 -1.22 -20.21
N THR A 312 17.60 -2.12 -20.46
CA THR A 312 18.47 -2.08 -21.65
C THR A 312 17.75 -2.42 -22.99
N GLN A 313 16.47 -2.81 -22.93
CA GLN A 313 15.67 -3.23 -24.12
C GLN A 313 14.29 -2.56 -24.22
N GLY A 314 14.02 -1.46 -23.48
CA GLY A 314 12.77 -0.73 -23.60
C GLY A 314 12.71 0.12 -24.89
N LYS A 315 11.51 0.17 -25.53
CA LYS A 315 11.29 1.12 -26.63
C LYS A 315 11.43 2.55 -26.12
N PRO A 316 12.16 3.43 -26.84
CA PRO A 316 12.24 4.84 -26.48
C PRO A 316 10.83 5.45 -26.50
N PHE A 317 10.56 6.34 -25.54
CA PHE A 317 9.31 7.08 -25.44
C PHE A 317 9.58 8.57 -25.26
N ARG A 318 8.62 9.40 -25.63
CA ARG A 318 8.73 10.84 -25.49
C ARG A 318 8.27 11.29 -24.12
N ARG A 319 9.00 12.26 -23.54
CA ARG A 319 8.67 12.89 -22.28
C ARG A 319 9.01 14.37 -22.27
N ILE A 320 8.43 15.12 -21.36
CA ILE A 320 8.68 16.55 -21.19
C ILE A 320 9.48 16.87 -19.92
N GLY A 321 9.78 15.87 -19.08
CA GLY A 321 10.45 16.11 -17.78
C GLY A 321 9.58 16.90 -16.80
N ALA A 322 8.28 16.57 -16.75
CA ALA A 322 7.35 17.13 -15.79
C ALA A 322 6.31 16.08 -15.34
N VAL A 323 5.84 16.24 -14.12
CA VAL A 323 4.65 15.53 -13.66
C VAL A 323 3.43 16.16 -14.34
N VAL A 324 2.58 15.32 -14.95
CA VAL A 324 1.36 15.77 -15.61
C VAL A 324 0.15 15.20 -14.90
N GLY A 325 -0.72 16.06 -14.40
CA GLY A 325 -1.97 15.72 -13.74
C GLY A 325 -2.08 16.33 -12.34
N ALA A 326 -3.28 16.80 -12.01
CA ALA A 326 -3.68 17.16 -10.66
C ALA A 326 -4.35 15.95 -9.97
N PRO A 327 -4.46 15.93 -8.64
CA PRO A 327 -5.34 14.99 -7.96
C PRO A 327 -6.75 15.04 -8.55
N PRO A 328 -7.46 13.90 -8.66
CA PRO A 328 -8.84 13.89 -9.14
C PRO A 328 -9.74 14.71 -8.23
N ASP A 329 -10.86 15.16 -8.76
CA ASP A 329 -11.87 15.83 -7.94
C ASP A 329 -12.40 14.82 -6.91
N THR A 330 -12.46 15.25 -5.66
CA THR A 330 -12.82 14.40 -4.53
C THR A 330 -14.02 14.98 -3.78
N GLU A 331 -14.82 14.09 -3.24
CA GLU A 331 -15.86 14.43 -2.27
C GLU A 331 -15.47 13.88 -0.89
N TRP A 332 -15.80 14.63 0.15
CA TRP A 332 -15.56 14.18 1.52
C TRP A 332 -16.60 13.15 1.94
N VAL A 333 -16.18 11.91 2.14
CA VAL A 333 -17.09 10.81 2.44
C VAL A 333 -16.81 10.27 3.83
N GLN A 334 -17.83 10.27 4.67
CA GLN A 334 -17.85 9.58 5.97
C GLN A 334 -18.71 8.33 5.84
N LEU A 335 -18.20 7.21 6.37
CA LEU A 335 -18.92 5.96 6.33
C LEU A 335 -19.72 5.73 7.61
N GLY A 336 -20.84 5.01 7.47
CA GLY A 336 -21.59 4.49 8.60
C GLY A 336 -20.77 3.52 9.46
N PHE A 337 -21.24 3.24 10.68
CA PHE A 337 -20.48 2.46 11.66
C PHE A 337 -20.05 1.08 11.12
N LEU A 338 -21.01 0.28 10.62
CA LEU A 338 -20.73 -1.08 10.11
C LEU A 338 -19.93 -1.03 8.80
N GLU A 339 -20.24 -0.10 7.91
CA GLU A 339 -19.54 0.07 6.64
C GLU A 339 -18.07 0.46 6.88
N GLY A 340 -17.83 1.42 7.79
CA GLY A 340 -16.47 1.82 8.15
C GLY A 340 -15.64 0.69 8.77
N LEU A 341 -16.27 -0.14 9.63
CA LEU A 341 -15.63 -1.31 10.21
C LEU A 341 -15.27 -2.33 9.13
N SER A 342 -16.23 -2.68 8.26
CA SER A 342 -16.02 -3.61 7.14
C SER A 342 -14.93 -3.11 6.19
N GLN A 343 -14.96 -1.82 5.83
CA GLN A 343 -13.95 -1.22 4.96
C GLN A 343 -12.57 -1.20 5.61
N GLY A 344 -12.46 -0.87 6.90
CA GLY A 344 -11.18 -0.81 7.61
C GLY A 344 -10.47 -2.16 7.64
N PHE A 345 -11.17 -3.21 8.03
CA PHE A 345 -10.61 -4.57 8.05
C PHE A 345 -10.46 -5.16 6.64
N GLY A 346 -11.39 -4.87 5.72
CA GLY A 346 -11.27 -5.24 4.31
C GLY A 346 -10.00 -4.68 3.67
N ARG A 347 -9.61 -3.45 4.03
CA ARG A 347 -8.37 -2.83 3.54
C ARG A 347 -7.12 -3.53 4.05
N VAL A 348 -7.12 -4.02 5.30
CA VAL A 348 -6.02 -4.84 5.83
C VAL A 348 -5.86 -6.12 5.01
N LEU A 349 -6.96 -6.81 4.70
CA LEU A 349 -6.94 -8.02 3.87
C LEU A 349 -6.45 -7.72 2.44
N GLN A 350 -6.95 -6.65 1.83
CA GLN A 350 -6.52 -6.22 0.48
C GLN A 350 -5.01 -5.96 0.41
N ILE A 351 -4.49 -5.17 1.37
CA ILE A 351 -3.05 -4.88 1.45
C ILE A 351 -2.26 -6.17 1.69
N GLY A 352 -2.79 -7.07 2.54
CA GLY A 352 -2.21 -8.38 2.80
C GLY A 352 -2.07 -9.23 1.54
N GLN A 353 -3.13 -9.33 0.75
CA GLN A 353 -3.14 -10.05 -0.53
C GLN A 353 -2.15 -9.44 -1.54
N MET A 354 -2.13 -8.10 -1.66
CA MET A 354 -1.19 -7.40 -2.54
C MET A 354 0.26 -7.65 -2.12
N THR A 355 0.57 -7.55 -0.83
CA THR A 355 1.91 -7.79 -0.29
C THR A 355 2.33 -9.23 -0.50
N GLY A 356 1.45 -10.20 -0.23
CA GLY A 356 1.70 -11.63 -0.47
C GLY A 356 1.97 -11.94 -1.94
N SER A 357 1.18 -11.36 -2.85
CA SER A 357 1.37 -11.48 -4.30
C SER A 357 2.72 -10.89 -4.74
N LEU A 358 3.09 -9.72 -4.19
CA LEU A 358 4.35 -9.06 -4.52
C LEU A 358 5.56 -9.89 -4.05
N ILE A 359 5.51 -10.44 -2.83
CA ILE A 359 6.53 -11.34 -2.30
C ILE A 359 6.63 -12.60 -3.17
N GLY A 360 5.49 -13.20 -3.57
CA GLY A 360 5.46 -14.34 -4.49
C GLY A 360 6.14 -14.04 -5.83
N LYS A 361 5.84 -12.88 -6.44
CA LYS A 361 6.48 -12.43 -7.68
C LYS A 361 7.97 -12.14 -7.51
N MET A 362 8.41 -11.66 -6.34
CA MET A 362 9.84 -11.47 -6.06
C MET A 362 10.58 -12.81 -5.93
N ILE A 363 9.98 -13.80 -5.29
CA ILE A 363 10.56 -15.15 -5.16
C ILE A 363 10.67 -15.83 -6.54
N THR A 364 9.69 -15.63 -7.43
CA THR A 364 9.71 -16.18 -8.80
C THR A 364 10.54 -15.35 -9.78
N GLY A 365 11.17 -14.25 -9.35
CA GLY A 365 11.99 -13.39 -10.19
C GLY A 365 11.21 -12.48 -11.15
N GLN A 366 9.88 -12.40 -11.01
CA GLN A 366 9.01 -11.57 -11.84
C GLN A 366 8.94 -10.11 -11.35
N ALA A 367 9.35 -9.83 -10.12
CA ALA A 367 9.45 -8.49 -9.57
C ALA A 367 10.87 -8.17 -9.08
N SER A 368 11.33 -6.94 -9.33
CA SER A 368 12.68 -6.51 -8.96
C SER A 368 12.76 -6.13 -7.48
N ALA A 369 13.83 -6.58 -6.80
CA ALA A 369 14.15 -6.17 -5.44
C ALA A 369 14.52 -4.67 -5.28
N LYS A 370 14.68 -3.93 -6.40
CA LYS A 370 14.92 -2.48 -6.40
C LYS A 370 13.77 -1.67 -5.81
N HIS A 371 12.57 -2.27 -5.71
CA HIS A 371 11.39 -1.64 -5.10
C HIS A 371 11.34 -1.77 -3.57
N LEU A 372 12.31 -2.47 -2.95
CA LEU A 372 12.41 -2.53 -1.49
C LEU A 372 12.85 -1.18 -0.94
N SER A 373 11.97 -0.58 -0.15
CA SER A 373 12.24 0.65 0.58
C SER A 373 12.99 0.33 1.87
N GLY A 374 14.01 1.11 2.17
CA GLY A 374 14.77 0.98 3.42
C GLY A 374 14.28 1.92 4.53
N PRO A 375 14.98 1.91 5.68
CA PRO A 375 14.61 2.72 6.84
C PRO A 375 14.59 4.23 6.57
N LEU A 376 15.45 4.71 5.66
CA LEU A 376 15.53 6.13 5.33
C LEU A 376 14.29 6.58 4.55
N THR A 377 13.87 5.80 3.56
CA THR A 377 12.61 6.05 2.83
C THR A 377 11.40 6.00 3.78
N MET A 378 11.38 5.07 4.74
CA MET A 378 10.31 5.00 5.75
C MET A 378 10.29 6.25 6.63
N ALA A 379 11.45 6.75 7.07
CA ALA A 379 11.54 7.97 7.85
C ALA A 379 11.07 9.19 7.06
N GLU A 380 11.45 9.30 5.80
CA GLU A 380 11.03 10.37 4.91
C GLU A 380 9.50 10.36 4.71
N GLN A 381 8.92 9.20 4.44
CA GLN A 381 7.46 9.04 4.30
C GLN A 381 6.71 9.37 5.59
N ALA A 382 7.24 9.00 6.77
CA ALA A 382 6.69 9.39 8.06
C ALA A 382 6.64 10.91 8.21
N GLY A 383 7.74 11.59 7.87
CA GLY A 383 7.83 13.04 7.93
C GLY A 383 6.90 13.74 6.95
N GLN A 384 6.85 13.29 5.71
CA GLN A 384 5.95 13.83 4.68
C GLN A 384 4.48 13.63 5.09
N SER A 385 4.11 12.44 5.54
CA SER A 385 2.75 12.15 5.99
C SER A 385 2.34 13.02 7.18
N ALA A 386 3.25 13.24 8.14
CA ALA A 386 3.01 14.11 9.29
C ALA A 386 2.84 15.59 8.89
N GLN A 387 3.59 16.05 7.87
CA GLN A 387 3.45 17.41 7.31
C GLN A 387 2.12 17.61 6.60
N MET A 388 1.60 16.57 5.94
CA MET A 388 0.30 16.59 5.26
C MET A 388 -0.88 16.60 6.23
N GLY A 389 -0.67 16.27 7.50
CA GLY A 389 -1.68 16.29 8.55
C GLY A 389 -1.96 14.93 9.19
N LEU A 390 -2.94 14.91 10.10
CA LEU A 390 -3.22 13.74 10.93
C LEU A 390 -3.73 12.54 10.12
N SER A 391 -4.66 12.75 9.19
CA SER A 391 -5.25 11.64 8.40
C SER A 391 -4.22 10.92 7.52
N PRO A 392 -3.34 11.59 6.74
CA PRO A 392 -2.24 10.94 6.03
C PRO A 392 -1.27 10.22 6.97
N TYR A 393 -0.97 10.78 8.14
CA TYR A 393 -0.08 10.15 9.10
C TYR A 393 -0.67 8.88 9.72
N LEU A 394 -1.97 8.88 10.09
CA LEU A 394 -2.66 7.67 10.55
C LEU A 394 -2.74 6.61 9.45
N THR A 395 -2.94 7.03 8.19
CA THR A 395 -2.89 6.12 7.04
C THR A 395 -1.50 5.48 6.91
N TYR A 396 -0.43 6.26 7.03
CA TYR A 396 0.94 5.76 7.04
C TYR A 396 1.16 4.74 8.17
N LEU A 397 0.74 5.08 9.41
CA LEU A 397 0.84 4.16 10.56
C LEU A 397 0.11 2.84 10.32
N ALA A 398 -1.09 2.90 9.75
CA ALA A 398 -1.87 1.70 9.42
C ALA A 398 -1.17 0.83 8.37
N LEU A 399 -0.61 1.44 7.31
CA LEU A 399 0.13 0.73 6.26
C LEU A 399 1.37 0.03 6.82
N ILE A 400 2.18 0.73 7.61
CA ILE A 400 3.37 0.13 8.23
C ILE A 400 2.98 -0.95 9.23
N SER A 401 1.87 -0.76 9.97
CA SER A 401 1.36 -1.78 10.90
C SER A 401 0.96 -3.08 10.19
N VAL A 402 0.27 -2.99 9.03
CA VAL A 402 -0.01 -4.18 8.19
C VAL A 402 1.29 -4.83 7.74
N SER A 403 2.23 -4.03 7.20
CA SER A 403 3.50 -4.54 6.70
C SER A 403 4.29 -5.25 7.79
N LEU A 404 4.40 -4.66 8.98
CA LEU A 404 5.10 -5.25 10.13
C LEU A 404 4.42 -6.55 10.60
N GLY A 405 3.09 -6.56 10.69
CA GLY A 405 2.33 -7.76 11.03
C GLY A 405 2.54 -8.90 10.04
N LEU A 406 2.46 -8.59 8.73
CA LEU A 406 2.65 -9.60 7.67
C LEU A 406 4.09 -10.10 7.58
N LEU A 407 5.08 -9.20 7.64
CA LEU A 407 6.49 -9.58 7.59
C LEU A 407 6.86 -10.49 8.77
N ASN A 408 6.35 -10.18 9.96
CA ASN A 408 6.55 -11.02 11.14
C ASN A 408 5.85 -12.39 11.05
N LEU A 409 4.81 -12.55 10.22
CA LEU A 409 4.17 -13.84 9.94
C LEU A 409 4.90 -14.66 8.86
N LEU A 410 5.86 -14.08 8.14
CA LEU A 410 6.64 -14.84 7.16
C LEU A 410 7.44 -15.94 7.85
N PRO A 411 7.62 -17.12 7.22
CA PRO A 411 8.35 -18.25 7.80
C PRO A 411 9.89 -18.02 7.78
N LEU A 412 10.30 -16.86 8.32
CA LEU A 412 11.72 -16.49 8.45
C LEU A 412 12.21 -16.79 9.88
N PRO A 413 13.31 -17.52 10.05
CA PRO A 413 13.75 -18.07 11.34
C PRO A 413 14.02 -17.06 12.46
N MET A 414 14.12 -15.78 12.15
CA MET A 414 14.35 -14.71 13.15
C MET A 414 13.06 -13.94 13.52
N LEU A 415 11.97 -14.22 12.85
CA LEU A 415 10.67 -13.58 13.05
C LEU A 415 9.70 -14.55 13.72
N ASP A 416 8.57 -14.04 14.22
CA ASP A 416 7.53 -14.85 14.86
C ASP A 416 7.02 -15.98 13.97
N GLY A 417 6.88 -15.72 12.67
CA GLY A 417 6.49 -16.70 11.66
C GLY A 417 7.47 -17.88 11.57
N GLY A 418 8.74 -17.68 11.86
CA GLY A 418 9.72 -18.75 11.98
C GLY A 418 9.43 -19.68 13.17
N HIS A 419 9.06 -19.12 14.31
CA HIS A 419 8.64 -19.92 15.47
C HIS A 419 7.31 -20.63 15.19
N LEU A 420 6.36 -19.98 14.53
CA LEU A 420 5.11 -20.62 14.11
C LEU A 420 5.36 -21.79 13.14
N MET A 421 6.33 -21.66 12.24
CA MET A 421 6.78 -22.75 11.36
C MET A 421 7.33 -23.94 12.15
N TYR A 422 8.11 -23.69 13.21
CA TYR A 422 8.61 -24.76 14.09
C TYR A 422 7.44 -25.46 14.82
N TYR A 423 6.45 -24.72 15.26
CA TYR A 423 5.28 -25.30 15.91
C TYR A 423 4.38 -26.06 14.93
N LEU A 424 4.28 -25.60 13.68
CA LEU A 424 3.62 -26.36 12.63
C LEU A 424 4.30 -27.70 12.37
N TRP A 425 5.63 -27.68 12.26
CA TRP A 425 6.43 -28.91 12.13
C TRP A 425 6.19 -29.86 13.31
N GLU A 426 6.25 -29.36 14.54
CA GLU A 426 5.99 -30.14 15.75
C GLU A 426 4.57 -30.74 15.76
N SER A 427 3.60 -29.98 15.28
CA SER A 427 2.20 -30.44 15.14
C SER A 427 2.04 -31.61 14.15
N LEU A 428 2.77 -31.55 13.03
CA LEU A 428 2.68 -32.55 11.96
C LEU A 428 3.50 -33.82 12.26
N THR A 429 4.66 -33.67 12.90
CA THR A 429 5.61 -34.78 13.12
C THR A 429 5.54 -35.37 14.52
N GLY A 430 4.85 -34.69 15.47
CA GLY A 430 4.83 -35.05 16.88
C GLY A 430 6.17 -34.83 17.61
N LYS A 431 7.18 -34.24 16.96
CA LYS A 431 8.51 -34.01 17.54
C LYS A 431 8.95 -32.55 17.33
N PRO A 432 9.48 -31.89 18.37
CA PRO A 432 9.99 -30.54 18.24
C PRO A 432 11.24 -30.52 17.33
N VAL A 433 11.45 -29.41 16.63
CA VAL A 433 12.67 -29.17 15.85
C VAL A 433 13.85 -29.14 16.80
N SER A 434 14.93 -29.88 16.48
CA SER A 434 16.10 -29.95 17.36
C SER A 434 16.76 -28.56 17.52
N VAL A 435 17.34 -28.32 18.70
CA VAL A 435 18.01 -27.05 19.02
C VAL A 435 19.14 -26.75 18.03
N ALA A 436 19.86 -27.77 17.55
CA ALA A 436 20.92 -27.61 16.56
C ALA A 436 20.37 -27.07 15.22
N TRP A 437 19.23 -27.61 14.75
CA TRP A 437 18.54 -27.14 13.55
C TRP A 437 18.00 -25.72 13.73
N GLN A 438 17.37 -25.43 14.87
CA GLN A 438 16.88 -24.08 15.16
C GLN A 438 18.01 -23.05 15.11
N ARG A 439 19.16 -23.33 15.75
CA ARG A 439 20.35 -22.46 15.71
C ARG A 439 20.91 -22.29 14.29
N GLY A 440 20.92 -23.35 13.50
CA GLY A 440 21.35 -23.30 12.11
C GLY A 440 20.45 -22.39 11.27
N LEU A 441 19.14 -22.62 11.35
CA LEU A 441 18.14 -21.81 10.64
C LEU A 441 18.16 -20.35 11.09
N GLN A 442 18.33 -20.07 12.37
CA GLN A 442 18.46 -18.70 12.89
C GLN A 442 19.68 -17.98 12.30
N LYS A 443 20.83 -18.63 12.16
CA LYS A 443 22.02 -18.05 11.53
C LYS A 443 21.75 -17.70 10.05
N VAL A 444 21.09 -18.60 9.32
CA VAL A 444 20.72 -18.36 7.92
C VAL A 444 19.69 -17.21 7.82
N GLY A 445 18.69 -17.21 8.70
CA GLY A 445 17.69 -16.13 8.75
C GLY A 445 18.32 -14.78 9.06
N LEU A 446 19.26 -14.72 10.00
CA LEU A 446 20.00 -13.50 10.33
C LEU A 446 20.85 -13.01 9.15
N ALA A 447 21.56 -13.91 8.48
CA ALA A 447 22.34 -13.56 7.29
C ALA A 447 21.44 -13.01 6.16
N LEU A 448 20.30 -13.64 5.92
CA LEU A 448 19.32 -13.18 4.95
C LEU A 448 18.74 -11.80 5.32
N LEU A 449 18.40 -11.59 6.60
CA LEU A 449 17.90 -10.31 7.09
C LEU A 449 18.93 -9.19 6.88
N ILE A 450 20.20 -9.44 7.27
CA ILE A 450 21.29 -8.49 7.07
C ILE A 450 21.47 -8.20 5.57
N PHE A 451 21.42 -9.20 4.72
CA PHE A 451 21.53 -9.03 3.26
C PHE A 451 20.40 -8.14 2.71
N ILE A 452 19.14 -8.43 3.07
CA ILE A 452 17.97 -7.62 2.63
C ILE A 452 18.07 -6.18 3.15
N MET A 453 18.45 -6.00 4.42
CA MET A 453 18.63 -4.66 5.01
C MET A 453 19.74 -3.87 4.33
N THR A 454 20.86 -4.53 4.01
CA THR A 454 21.98 -3.90 3.28
C THR A 454 21.54 -3.49 1.88
N LEU A 455 20.81 -4.36 1.18
CA LEU A 455 20.26 -4.05 -0.15
C LEU A 455 19.27 -2.88 -0.11
N ALA A 456 18.36 -2.88 0.86
CA ALA A 456 17.38 -1.80 1.04
C ALA A 456 18.07 -0.47 1.38
N PHE A 457 19.07 -0.50 2.24
CA PHE A 457 19.88 0.69 2.57
C PHE A 457 20.66 1.21 1.36
N PHE A 458 21.23 0.32 0.56
CA PHE A 458 21.91 0.68 -0.68
C PHE A 458 20.95 1.31 -1.69
N ASN A 459 19.73 0.76 -1.84
CA ASN A 459 18.70 1.33 -2.67
C ASN A 459 18.29 2.75 -2.21
N ASP A 460 18.13 2.93 -0.88
CA ASP A 460 17.83 4.25 -0.31
C ASP A 460 18.95 5.26 -0.61
N LEU A 461 20.21 4.84 -0.43
CA LEU A 461 21.36 5.70 -0.68
C LEU A 461 21.47 6.07 -2.17
N ALA A 462 21.26 5.11 -3.06
CA ALA A 462 21.27 5.35 -4.50
C ALA A 462 20.20 6.39 -4.92
N ARG A 463 19.03 6.40 -4.27
CA ARG A 463 17.97 7.40 -4.52
C ARG A 463 18.32 8.82 -4.08
N LEU A 464 19.24 8.98 -3.12
CA LEU A 464 19.69 10.30 -2.69
C LEU A 464 20.66 10.96 -3.69
N PHE A 465 21.31 10.14 -4.53
CA PHE A 465 22.31 10.61 -5.51
C PHE A 465 21.76 10.62 -6.95
N THR A 466 20.51 10.20 -7.17
CA THR A 466 19.79 10.28 -8.45
C THR A 466 18.62 11.24 -8.38
#